data_a174e27589cceeb5724a144a352adc4e
#
_entry.id   a174e27589cceeb5724a144a352adc4e
#
_cell.length_a   1.000
_cell.length_b   1.000
_cell.length_c   1.000
_cell.angle_alpha   90.00
_cell.angle_beta   90.00
_cell.angle_gamma   90.00
#
_symmetry.space_group_name_H-M   'P 1'
#
loop_
_entity.id
_entity.type
_entity.pdbx_description
1 polymer ?
#
loop_
_entity_poly.entity_id
_entity_poly.type
_entity_poly.pdbx_seq_one_letter_code
_entity_poly.pdbx_strand_id
1 'polypeptide(L)'
;MQAKRPGVGVDIIFFDAEDQGIPEFETRYQDNTWCLGAQHWAKTPHVMFYRAKYGILLDMVGNANPRYTKEEVSRTFAPGLMNRVWDVANQLGYSSSFVNENTPAILDDHLYVNQIAQIPMVDIVQNQPGVSFFEHWHTMNDNMDVIDKQALKQVAHVVFTVVYSEKN
;
A
#
# COMPACT_ATOMS: atom_id res chain seq x y z
N MET A 1 -16.92 -27.13 3.22
CA MET A 1 -16.63 -26.22 4.35
C MET A 1 -17.06 -24.82 3.95
N GLN A 2 -17.90 -24.17 4.74
CA GLN A 2 -18.20 -22.74 4.52
C GLN A 2 -16.97 -21.93 4.93
N ALA A 3 -16.48 -21.04 4.04
CA ALA A 3 -15.37 -20.17 4.37
C ALA A 3 -15.76 -19.27 5.57
N LYS A 4 -14.89 -19.18 6.56
CA LYS A 4 -15.08 -18.28 7.69
C LYS A 4 -15.06 -16.84 7.17
N ARG A 5 -16.03 -16.02 7.53
CA ARG A 5 -16.05 -14.60 7.21
C ARG A 5 -15.18 -13.81 8.21
N PRO A 6 -14.52 -12.73 7.80
CA PRO A 6 -13.87 -11.83 8.75
C PRO A 6 -14.89 -11.20 9.69
N GLY A 7 -14.45 -10.76 10.87
CA GLY A 7 -15.30 -10.07 11.86
C GLY A 7 -15.65 -8.63 11.47
N VAL A 8 -15.16 -8.12 10.35
CA VAL A 8 -15.31 -6.75 9.85
C VAL A 8 -15.76 -6.75 8.40
N GLY A 9 -16.37 -5.66 7.93
CA GLY A 9 -16.57 -5.39 6.51
C GLY A 9 -15.23 -5.13 5.84
N VAL A 10 -15.12 -5.49 4.56
CA VAL A 10 -13.95 -5.24 3.73
C VAL A 10 -14.42 -4.59 2.43
N ASP A 11 -13.92 -3.40 2.15
CA ASP A 11 -14.08 -2.73 0.88
C ASP A 11 -12.77 -2.83 0.10
N ILE A 12 -12.86 -3.13 -1.19
CA ILE A 12 -11.73 -3.15 -2.11
C ILE A 12 -11.93 -1.99 -3.07
N ILE A 13 -10.96 -1.07 -3.10
CA ILE A 13 -11.01 0.14 -3.90
C ILE A 13 -9.83 0.10 -4.86
N PHE A 14 -10.09 0.32 -6.14
CA PHE A 14 -9.07 0.53 -7.15
C PHE A 14 -9.03 2.01 -7.49
N PHE A 15 -7.95 2.66 -7.12
CA PHE A 15 -7.72 4.05 -7.50
C PHE A 15 -7.22 4.12 -8.94
N ASP A 16 -7.65 5.15 -9.67
CA ASP A 16 -7.18 5.46 -11.02
C ASP A 16 -6.28 6.70 -11.01
N ALA A 17 -5.65 6.98 -12.14
CA ALA A 17 -4.83 8.17 -12.36
C ALA A 17 -3.79 8.41 -11.24
N GLU A 18 -3.17 7.34 -10.72
CA GLU A 18 -2.10 7.42 -9.75
C GLU A 18 -0.83 7.94 -10.43
N ASP A 19 -0.38 7.31 -11.53
CA ASP A 19 0.87 7.52 -12.26
C ASP A 19 0.85 8.65 -13.32
N GLN A 20 -0.18 9.48 -13.38
CA GLN A 20 -0.35 10.45 -14.47
C GLN A 20 0.01 11.89 -14.07
N GLY A 21 0.84 12.02 -13.05
CA GLY A 21 1.29 13.31 -12.54
C GLY A 21 2.33 13.99 -13.43
N ILE A 22 2.59 15.26 -13.11
CA ILE A 22 3.63 16.06 -13.78
C ILE A 22 4.88 16.01 -12.90
N PRO A 23 6.00 15.42 -13.37
CA PRO A 23 7.23 15.36 -12.62
C PRO A 23 7.78 16.74 -12.24
N GLU A 24 8.42 16.87 -11.10
CA GLU A 24 8.95 18.14 -10.57
C GLU A 24 9.98 18.80 -11.47
N PHE A 25 10.68 18.04 -12.31
CA PHE A 25 11.65 18.57 -13.25
C PHE A 25 11.04 19.13 -14.56
N GLU A 26 9.73 18.95 -14.75
CA GLU A 26 9.02 19.49 -15.90
C GLU A 26 8.79 20.99 -15.76
N THR A 27 8.93 21.73 -16.86
CA THR A 27 8.67 23.19 -16.89
C THR A 27 7.21 23.57 -16.60
N ARG A 28 6.32 22.61 -16.71
CA ARG A 28 4.86 22.74 -16.44
C ARG A 28 4.47 22.18 -15.08
N TYR A 29 5.43 21.98 -14.18
CA TYR A 29 5.17 21.41 -12.86
C TYR A 29 3.97 22.08 -12.17
N GLN A 30 3.13 21.23 -11.60
CA GLN A 30 2.00 21.63 -10.75
C GLN A 30 1.95 20.68 -9.56
N ASP A 31 1.70 21.25 -8.38
CA ASP A 31 1.52 20.45 -7.17
C ASP A 31 0.30 19.50 -7.27
N ASN A 32 0.38 18.38 -6.59
CA ASN A 32 -0.75 17.44 -6.40
C ASN A 32 -1.36 16.90 -7.70
N THR A 33 -0.55 16.64 -8.71
CA THR A 33 -1.00 16.04 -9.98
C THR A 33 -0.95 14.51 -9.96
N TRP A 34 -0.34 13.89 -8.94
CA TRP A 34 -0.26 12.45 -8.74
C TRP A 34 -1.42 11.92 -7.89
N CYS A 35 -1.74 10.63 -8.00
CA CYS A 35 -2.73 9.95 -7.15
C CYS A 35 -4.12 10.61 -7.18
N LEU A 36 -4.56 11.08 -8.35
CA LEU A 36 -5.78 11.87 -8.49
C LEU A 36 -7.05 11.10 -8.07
N GLY A 37 -7.09 9.79 -8.32
CA GLY A 37 -8.18 8.92 -7.89
C GLY A 37 -8.32 8.88 -6.37
N ALA A 38 -7.23 8.68 -5.66
CA ALA A 38 -7.20 8.70 -4.19
C ALA A 38 -7.56 10.08 -3.64
N GLN A 39 -7.03 11.17 -4.23
CA GLN A 39 -7.40 12.53 -3.85
C GLN A 39 -8.89 12.78 -3.99
N HIS A 40 -9.48 12.35 -5.11
CA HIS A 40 -10.92 12.51 -5.35
C HIS A 40 -11.73 11.69 -4.35
N TRP A 41 -11.42 10.41 -4.20
CA TRP A 41 -12.12 9.53 -3.28
C TRP A 41 -12.03 10.01 -1.83
N ALA A 42 -10.85 10.45 -1.39
CA ALA A 42 -10.66 10.94 -0.03
C ALA A 42 -11.50 12.19 0.30
N LYS A 43 -11.77 13.05 -0.71
CA LYS A 43 -12.66 14.22 -0.59
C LYS A 43 -14.14 13.84 -0.67
N THR A 44 -14.47 12.84 -1.49
CA THR A 44 -15.85 12.43 -1.83
C THR A 44 -15.98 10.91 -1.83
N PRO A 45 -15.92 10.25 -0.64
CA PRO A 45 -16.08 8.81 -0.57
C PRO A 45 -17.40 8.33 -1.18
N HIS A 46 -17.39 7.12 -1.71
CA HIS A 46 -18.54 6.48 -2.40
C HIS A 46 -19.78 6.28 -1.50
N VAL A 47 -19.61 6.41 -0.19
CA VAL A 47 -20.70 6.39 0.80
C VAL A 47 -20.61 7.61 1.69
N MET A 48 -21.72 8.30 1.89
CA MET A 48 -21.79 9.45 2.79
C MET A 48 -21.39 9.05 4.23
N PHE A 49 -20.54 9.86 4.86
CA PHE A 49 -19.98 9.58 6.19
C PHE A 49 -19.19 8.27 6.27
N TYR A 50 -18.58 7.86 5.17
CA TYR A 50 -17.73 6.66 5.13
C TYR A 50 -16.69 6.67 6.25
N ARG A 51 -16.58 5.52 6.92
CA ARG A 51 -15.58 5.32 7.98
C ARG A 51 -15.00 3.92 7.85
N ALA A 52 -13.69 3.84 7.86
CA ALA A 52 -12.96 2.58 8.00
C ALA A 52 -12.08 2.62 9.25
N LYS A 53 -11.82 1.46 9.84
CA LYS A 53 -10.87 1.36 10.96
C LYS A 53 -9.45 1.69 10.47
N TYR A 54 -9.11 1.23 9.28
CA TYR A 54 -7.83 1.46 8.60
C TYR A 54 -7.92 1.08 7.12
N GLY A 55 -6.91 1.46 6.37
CA GLY A 55 -6.63 1.00 5.01
C GLY A 55 -5.28 0.31 4.89
N ILE A 56 -5.14 -0.55 3.90
CA ILE A 56 -3.86 -1.13 3.47
C ILE A 56 -3.78 -0.94 1.97
N LEU A 57 -2.85 -0.11 1.53
CA LEU A 57 -2.50 0.03 0.12
C LEU A 57 -1.58 -1.12 -0.27
N LEU A 58 -1.73 -1.61 -1.48
CA LEU A 58 -0.88 -2.62 -2.09
C LEU A 58 -0.38 -2.07 -3.41
N ASP A 59 0.87 -1.63 -3.43
CA ASP A 59 1.52 -1.15 -4.64
C ASP A 59 2.81 -1.93 -4.91
N MET A 60 3.08 -2.24 -6.18
CA MET A 60 4.26 -2.98 -6.64
C MET A 60 4.55 -4.27 -5.85
N VAL A 61 3.50 -4.99 -5.44
CA VAL A 61 3.62 -6.19 -4.58
C VAL A 61 3.85 -7.49 -5.34
N GLY A 62 3.97 -7.43 -6.65
CA GLY A 62 4.07 -8.60 -7.52
C GLY A 62 5.49 -8.97 -7.97
N ASN A 63 6.50 -8.20 -7.66
CA ASN A 63 7.86 -8.46 -8.11
C ASN A 63 8.53 -9.63 -7.37
N ALA A 64 9.37 -10.40 -8.06
CA ALA A 64 10.15 -11.47 -7.46
C ALA A 64 11.13 -10.94 -6.40
N ASN A 65 11.31 -11.72 -5.32
CA ASN A 65 12.15 -11.35 -4.18
C ASN A 65 11.81 -9.95 -3.59
N PRO A 66 10.55 -9.70 -3.25
CA PRO A 66 10.11 -8.39 -2.82
C PRO A 66 10.78 -7.97 -1.51
N ARG A 67 10.94 -6.66 -1.35
CA ARG A 67 11.46 -6.05 -0.12
C ARG A 67 10.55 -4.89 0.28
N TYR A 68 9.68 -5.14 1.23
CA TYR A 68 8.77 -4.14 1.79
C TYR A 68 9.39 -3.53 3.03
N THR A 69 9.52 -2.20 3.06
CA THR A 69 10.11 -1.44 4.16
C THR A 69 9.05 -0.61 4.88
N LYS A 70 9.37 -0.12 6.06
CA LYS A 70 8.52 0.78 6.82
C LYS A 70 8.74 2.23 6.36
N GLU A 71 8.00 2.67 5.35
CA GLU A 71 8.12 4.04 4.85
C GLU A 71 7.51 5.07 5.82
N GLU A 72 7.91 6.33 5.70
CA GLU A 72 7.67 7.35 6.72
C GLU A 72 6.21 7.79 6.83
N VAL A 73 5.46 7.87 5.73
CA VAL A 73 4.03 8.26 5.77
C VAL A 73 3.23 7.27 6.59
N SER A 74 3.36 5.96 6.28
CA SER A 74 2.69 4.90 7.04
C SER A 74 3.10 4.89 8.51
N ARG A 75 4.40 5.08 8.80
CA ARG A 75 4.88 5.17 10.18
C ARG A 75 4.32 6.38 10.93
N THR A 76 4.09 7.48 10.23
CA THR A 76 3.59 8.73 10.82
C THR A 76 2.09 8.65 11.09
N PHE A 77 1.30 8.21 10.11
CA PHE A 77 -0.15 8.24 10.20
C PHE A 77 -0.76 6.97 10.80
N ALA A 78 -0.13 5.81 10.63
CA ALA A 78 -0.66 4.52 11.04
C ALA A 78 0.38 3.61 11.73
N PRO A 79 1.16 4.10 12.74
CA PRO A 79 2.27 3.33 13.33
C PRO A 79 1.83 2.01 13.94
N GLY A 80 0.67 1.97 14.58
CA GLY A 80 0.12 0.75 15.19
C GLY A 80 -0.24 -0.31 14.15
N LEU A 81 -0.85 0.10 13.04
CA LEU A 81 -1.18 -0.79 11.92
C LEU A 81 0.09 -1.28 11.23
N MET A 82 1.04 -0.38 10.96
CA MET A 82 2.35 -0.72 10.38
C MET A 82 3.03 -1.84 11.19
N ASN A 83 3.17 -1.65 12.48
CA ASN A 83 3.81 -2.66 13.33
C ASN A 83 3.04 -3.98 13.29
N ARG A 84 1.71 -3.94 13.38
CA ARG A 84 0.87 -5.15 13.32
C ARG A 84 1.03 -5.92 12.00
N VAL A 85 1.07 -5.25 10.86
CA VAL A 85 1.26 -5.88 9.54
C VAL A 85 2.63 -6.57 9.49
N TRP A 86 3.70 -5.89 9.91
CA TRP A 86 5.05 -6.46 9.93
C TRP A 86 5.20 -7.59 10.95
N ASP A 87 4.59 -7.48 12.11
CA ASP A 87 4.59 -8.56 13.12
C ASP A 87 3.87 -9.81 12.60
N VAL A 88 2.72 -9.66 11.95
CA VAL A 88 2.01 -10.77 11.29
C VAL A 88 2.89 -11.39 10.20
N ALA A 89 3.50 -10.58 9.35
CA ALA A 89 4.39 -11.08 8.31
C ALA A 89 5.56 -11.89 8.90
N ASN A 90 6.18 -11.41 9.98
CA ASN A 90 7.24 -12.12 10.69
C ASN A 90 6.76 -13.44 11.28
N GLN A 91 5.60 -13.48 11.92
CA GLN A 91 5.00 -14.70 12.47
C GLN A 91 4.68 -15.74 11.39
N LEU A 92 4.34 -15.29 10.18
CA LEU A 92 4.12 -16.14 9.02
C LEU A 92 5.40 -16.60 8.31
N GLY A 93 6.58 -16.15 8.77
CA GLY A 93 7.87 -16.52 8.20
C GLY A 93 8.31 -15.67 7.00
N TYR A 94 7.72 -14.47 6.80
CA TYR A 94 8.01 -13.58 5.67
C TYR A 94 8.95 -12.41 6.02
N SER A 95 9.78 -12.56 7.04
CA SER A 95 10.73 -11.52 7.49
C SER A 95 11.79 -11.15 6.46
N SER A 96 12.07 -12.01 5.48
CA SER A 96 12.94 -11.67 4.35
C SER A 96 12.31 -10.69 3.37
N SER A 97 10.99 -10.68 3.26
CA SER A 97 10.24 -9.76 2.40
C SER A 97 9.76 -8.53 3.17
N PHE A 98 9.22 -8.71 4.38
CA PHE A 98 8.79 -7.62 5.25
C PHE A 98 9.92 -7.26 6.23
N VAL A 99 10.81 -6.40 5.78
CA VAL A 99 12.03 -6.08 6.53
C VAL A 99 11.78 -4.97 7.57
N ASN A 100 12.43 -5.08 8.73
CA ASN A 100 12.33 -4.07 9.78
C ASN A 100 13.32 -2.92 9.52
N GLU A 101 13.11 -2.20 8.43
CA GLU A 101 13.92 -1.07 8.00
C GLU A 101 13.04 0.13 7.72
N ASN A 102 13.46 1.30 8.21
CA ASN A 102 12.77 2.56 7.97
C ASN A 102 13.31 3.22 6.70
N THR A 103 12.40 3.65 5.83
CA THR A 103 12.73 4.38 4.61
C THR A 103 12.02 5.75 4.59
N PRO A 104 12.48 6.70 3.76
CA PRO A 104 11.82 7.99 3.57
C PRO A 104 10.36 7.85 3.14
N ALA A 105 9.64 8.96 3.23
CA ALA A 105 8.27 9.08 2.75
C ALA A 105 8.16 8.73 1.25
N ILE A 106 7.09 8.05 0.90
CA ILE A 106 6.70 7.76 -0.48
C ILE A 106 5.43 8.57 -0.76
N LEU A 107 5.38 9.21 -1.92
CA LEU A 107 4.17 9.84 -2.43
C LEU A 107 3.40 8.77 -3.17
N ASP A 108 2.25 8.37 -2.59
CA ASP A 108 1.36 7.37 -3.15
C ASP A 108 -0.07 7.60 -2.60
N ASP A 109 -1.04 6.86 -3.07
CA ASP A 109 -2.47 6.99 -2.74
C ASP A 109 -2.76 7.06 -1.23
N HIS A 110 -2.01 6.28 -0.43
CA HIS A 110 -2.18 6.25 1.02
C HIS A 110 -1.90 7.61 1.70
N LEU A 111 -1.02 8.44 1.12
CA LEU A 111 -0.76 9.78 1.64
C LEU A 111 -2.05 10.61 1.67
N TYR A 112 -2.77 10.63 0.56
CA TYR A 112 -4.00 11.43 0.44
C TYR A 112 -5.15 10.85 1.26
N VAL A 113 -5.27 9.52 1.35
CA VAL A 113 -6.26 8.88 2.22
C VAL A 113 -6.00 9.24 3.69
N ASN A 114 -4.75 9.19 4.14
CA ASN A 114 -4.35 9.59 5.48
C ASN A 114 -4.65 11.07 5.76
N GLN A 115 -4.26 11.96 4.85
CA GLN A 115 -4.33 13.41 5.07
C GLN A 115 -5.75 13.97 4.92
N ILE A 116 -6.51 13.49 3.92
CA ILE A 116 -7.79 14.07 3.55
C ILE A 116 -8.95 13.31 4.19
N ALA A 117 -9.02 11.99 4.01
CA ALA A 117 -10.08 11.17 4.58
C ALA A 117 -9.84 10.86 6.07
N GLN A 118 -8.63 11.10 6.58
CA GLN A 118 -8.22 10.82 7.97
C GLN A 118 -8.45 9.35 8.37
N ILE A 119 -8.26 8.44 7.43
CA ILE A 119 -8.30 7.00 7.65
C ILE A 119 -6.86 6.51 7.77
N PRO A 120 -6.44 5.95 8.94
CA PRO A 120 -5.10 5.41 9.09
C PRO A 120 -4.81 4.35 8.04
N MET A 121 -3.85 4.59 7.16
CA MET A 121 -3.55 3.71 6.03
C MET A 121 -2.05 3.46 5.95
N VAL A 122 -1.67 2.21 5.76
CA VAL A 122 -0.29 1.80 5.49
C VAL A 122 -0.16 1.40 4.03
N ASP A 123 1.03 1.58 3.51
CA ASP A 123 1.42 1.11 2.20
C ASP A 123 2.36 -0.10 2.33
N ILE A 124 2.01 -1.18 1.63
CA ILE A 124 2.89 -2.32 1.40
C ILE A 124 3.42 -2.15 -0.01
N VAL A 125 4.58 -1.53 -0.10
CA VAL A 125 5.21 -1.17 -1.37
C VAL A 125 6.63 -1.70 -1.41
N GLN A 126 7.05 -2.16 -2.57
CA GLN A 126 8.45 -2.52 -2.75
C GLN A 126 9.32 -1.28 -2.74
N ASN A 127 10.25 -1.22 -1.79
CA ASN A 127 11.22 -0.14 -1.72
C ASN A 127 12.57 -0.70 -1.27
N GLN A 128 13.60 -0.47 -2.08
CA GLN A 128 14.95 -0.90 -1.78
C GLN A 128 15.86 0.32 -1.67
N PRO A 129 16.35 0.65 -0.47
CA PRO A 129 17.24 1.79 -0.26
C PRO A 129 18.42 1.79 -1.22
N GLY A 130 18.64 2.92 -1.88
CA GLY A 130 19.76 3.10 -2.82
C GLY A 130 19.53 2.52 -4.22
N VAL A 131 18.41 1.82 -4.46
CA VAL A 131 18.10 1.23 -5.77
C VAL A 131 16.81 1.78 -6.37
N SER A 132 15.90 2.34 -5.55
CA SER A 132 14.54 2.72 -5.94
C SER A 132 13.53 1.59 -5.71
N PHE A 133 12.39 1.63 -6.39
CA PHE A 133 11.30 0.68 -6.19
C PHE A 133 11.66 -0.70 -6.74
N PHE A 134 11.80 -0.84 -8.06
CA PHE A 134 12.37 -2.01 -8.72
C PHE A 134 12.88 -1.64 -10.12
N GLU A 135 13.67 -2.52 -10.76
CA GLU A 135 14.43 -2.16 -11.97
C GLU A 135 13.58 -1.84 -13.21
N HIS A 136 12.34 -2.32 -13.25
CA HIS A 136 11.42 -2.08 -14.37
C HIS A 136 10.39 -0.99 -14.12
N TRP A 137 10.42 -0.39 -12.92
CA TRP A 137 9.49 0.67 -12.52
C TRP A 137 9.49 1.82 -13.54
N HIS A 138 8.28 2.22 -13.98
CA HIS A 138 8.06 3.22 -15.02
C HIS A 138 8.72 2.92 -16.38
N THR A 139 8.88 1.65 -16.72
CA THR A 139 9.38 1.23 -18.02
C THR A 139 8.40 0.29 -18.74
N MET A 140 8.59 0.09 -20.05
CA MET A 140 7.80 -0.87 -20.83
C MET A 140 8.05 -2.33 -20.44
N ASN A 141 9.05 -2.60 -19.63
CA ASN A 141 9.35 -3.93 -19.11
C ASN A 141 8.57 -4.24 -17.81
N ASP A 142 7.87 -3.26 -17.26
CA ASP A 142 6.90 -3.49 -16.18
C ASP A 142 5.62 -4.07 -16.77
N ASN A 143 5.59 -5.37 -16.87
CA ASN A 143 4.52 -6.14 -17.51
C ASN A 143 4.29 -7.48 -16.77
N MET A 144 3.41 -8.31 -17.29
CA MET A 144 3.05 -9.58 -16.66
C MET A 144 4.20 -10.58 -16.51
N ASP A 145 5.29 -10.44 -17.26
CA ASP A 145 6.42 -11.37 -17.21
C ASP A 145 7.25 -11.20 -15.93
N VAL A 146 7.19 -10.02 -15.29
CA VAL A 146 7.90 -9.74 -14.02
C VAL A 146 7.09 -10.10 -12.78
N ILE A 147 5.84 -10.53 -12.95
CA ILE A 147 4.95 -10.87 -11.83
C ILE A 147 5.25 -12.25 -11.26
N ASP A 148 5.64 -12.29 -9.99
CA ASP A 148 5.82 -13.51 -9.21
C ASP A 148 4.56 -13.81 -8.36
N LYS A 149 3.92 -14.93 -8.67
CA LYS A 149 2.74 -15.39 -7.93
C LYS A 149 3.02 -15.71 -6.46
N GLN A 150 4.26 -16.05 -6.10
CA GLN A 150 4.62 -16.32 -4.71
C GLN A 150 4.70 -15.01 -3.91
N ALA A 151 5.22 -13.93 -4.51
CA ALA A 151 5.19 -12.60 -3.90
C ALA A 151 3.75 -12.16 -3.62
N LEU A 152 2.88 -12.22 -4.61
CA LEU A 152 1.45 -11.91 -4.43
C LEU A 152 0.80 -12.75 -3.34
N LYS A 153 1.12 -14.06 -3.28
CA LYS A 153 0.58 -14.97 -2.25
C LYS A 153 1.07 -14.60 -0.85
N GLN A 154 2.32 -14.17 -0.68
CA GLN A 154 2.85 -13.74 0.61
C GLN A 154 2.07 -12.51 1.13
N VAL A 155 1.92 -11.49 0.29
CA VAL A 155 1.17 -10.28 0.65
C VAL A 155 -0.29 -10.60 0.97
N ALA A 156 -0.95 -11.37 0.12
CA ALA A 156 -2.33 -11.81 0.37
C ALA A 156 -2.47 -12.56 1.69
N HIS A 157 -1.51 -13.46 2.03
CA HIS A 157 -1.52 -14.20 3.29
C HIS A 157 -1.40 -13.27 4.50
N VAL A 158 -0.51 -12.28 4.44
CA VAL A 158 -0.36 -11.27 5.50
C VAL A 158 -1.63 -10.45 5.66
N VAL A 159 -2.14 -9.88 4.57
CA VAL A 159 -3.34 -9.04 4.59
C VAL A 159 -4.56 -9.81 5.10
N PHE A 160 -4.81 -11.01 4.59
CA PHE A 160 -5.90 -11.84 5.09
C PHE A 160 -5.74 -12.18 6.57
N THR A 161 -4.54 -12.50 7.03
CA THR A 161 -4.30 -12.79 8.45
C THR A 161 -4.61 -11.56 9.32
N VAL A 162 -4.18 -10.38 8.91
CA VAL A 162 -4.51 -9.12 9.60
C VAL A 162 -6.03 -8.91 9.66
N VAL A 163 -6.70 -8.96 8.50
CA VAL A 163 -8.16 -8.73 8.39
C VAL A 163 -8.97 -9.78 9.17
N TYR A 164 -8.63 -11.05 9.05
CA TYR A 164 -9.38 -12.14 9.73
C TYR A 164 -9.10 -12.21 11.24
N SER A 165 -8.05 -11.57 11.72
CA SER A 165 -7.79 -11.42 13.16
C SER A 165 -8.55 -10.25 13.81
N GLU A 166 -9.21 -9.40 13.00
CA GLU A 166 -10.06 -8.33 13.52
C GLU A 166 -11.24 -8.90 14.31
N LYS A 167 -11.49 -8.26 15.45
CA LYS A 167 -12.69 -8.52 16.28
C LYS A 167 -13.61 -7.30 16.20
N ASN A 168 -14.89 -7.57 16.18
CA ASN A 168 -15.93 -6.54 16.35
C ASN A 168 -15.84 -5.90 17.72
#